data_578b9b91d30e699be1ea22d7ae7038ed
#
_entry.id   578b9b91d30e699be1ea22d7ae7038ed
#
_cell.length_a   1.000
_cell.length_b   1.000
_cell.length_c   1.000
_cell.angle_alpha   90.00
_cell.angle_beta   90.00
_cell.angle_gamma   90.00
#
_symmetry.space_group_name_H-M   'P 1'
#
loop_
_entity.id
_entity.type
_entity.pdbx_description
1 polymer ?
#
loop_
_entity_poly.entity_id
_entity_poly.type
_entity_poly.pdbx_seq_one_letter_code
_entity_poly.pdbx_strand_id
1 'polypeptide(L)'
;PYSNRITITCTDALQFAQTATSKFDCILSNPPYYEEDVLPPSVNRAQARHTAGGGLTFNALLRCVSLLLDYTNKKARFCVILPTAASTHFICSASIYGLSLIHRTDIVTRPQKPCKRVLLCFSPTPSSLKYNQLVLIDKNGGRSEQYRTLCKDFYIK
;
A
#
# COMPACT_ATOMS: atom_id res chain seq x y z
N PRO A 1 14.79 19.63 -10.07
CA PRO A 1 13.99 20.67 -9.37
C PRO A 1 13.53 20.25 -7.96
N TYR A 2 13.66 18.95 -7.57
CA TYR A 2 13.14 18.41 -6.29
C TYR A 2 14.23 17.82 -5.39
N SER A 3 15.50 17.80 -5.79
CA SER A 3 16.61 17.12 -5.09
C SER A 3 16.80 17.58 -3.65
N ASN A 4 16.56 18.86 -3.37
CA ASN A 4 16.64 19.42 -2.03
C ASN A 4 15.47 19.04 -1.09
N ARG A 5 14.46 18.34 -1.61
CA ARG A 5 13.26 17.89 -0.86
C ARG A 5 13.15 16.37 -0.77
N ILE A 6 14.13 15.65 -1.33
CA ILE A 6 14.15 14.20 -1.37
C ILE A 6 15.39 13.71 -0.62
N THR A 7 15.17 12.84 0.34
CA THR A 7 16.23 12.08 1.01
C THR A 7 16.08 10.61 0.67
N ILE A 8 17.15 9.99 0.19
CA ILE A 8 17.19 8.57 -0.14
C ILE A 8 18.02 7.87 0.93
N THR A 9 17.46 6.85 1.56
CA THR A 9 18.12 6.05 2.58
C THR A 9 18.10 4.59 2.17
N CYS A 10 19.28 3.96 2.08
CA CYS A 10 19.42 2.53 1.83
C CYS A 10 19.58 1.79 3.17
N THR A 11 18.49 1.19 3.65
CA THR A 11 18.46 0.48 4.94
C THR A 11 17.30 -0.51 4.97
N ASP A 12 17.31 -1.42 5.93
CA ASP A 12 16.13 -2.20 6.27
C ASP A 12 15.04 -1.30 6.83
N ALA A 13 13.80 -1.47 6.35
CA ALA A 13 12.67 -0.60 6.69
C ALA A 13 12.32 -0.66 8.19
N LEU A 14 12.41 -1.84 8.80
CA LEU A 14 12.10 -2.00 10.22
C LEU A 14 13.21 -1.38 11.09
N GLN A 15 14.45 -1.56 10.72
CA GLN A 15 15.59 -0.93 11.40
C GLN A 15 15.48 0.60 11.31
N PHE A 16 15.16 1.14 10.13
CA PHE A 16 14.90 2.56 9.96
C PHE A 16 13.75 3.03 10.87
N ALA A 17 12.63 2.31 10.88
CA ALA A 17 11.47 2.68 11.68
C ALA A 17 11.76 2.68 13.20
N GLN A 18 12.64 1.79 13.68
CA GLN A 18 13.02 1.71 15.09
C GLN A 18 13.96 2.84 15.53
N THR A 19 14.75 3.38 14.60
CA THR A 19 15.77 4.40 14.90
C THR A 19 15.35 5.81 14.53
N ALA A 20 14.30 5.96 13.71
CA ALA A 20 13.82 7.26 13.25
C ALA A 20 13.26 8.10 14.41
N THR A 21 13.71 9.32 14.52
CA THR A 21 13.25 10.31 15.50
C THR A 21 12.07 11.14 15.00
N SER A 22 11.89 11.21 13.67
CA SER A 22 10.83 11.97 13.02
C SER A 22 9.63 11.09 12.70
N LYS A 23 8.43 11.69 12.76
CA LYS A 23 7.19 11.08 12.29
C LYS A 23 6.80 11.64 10.93
N PHE A 24 5.96 10.92 10.19
CA PHE A 24 5.51 11.29 8.86
C PHE A 24 4.00 11.49 8.83
N ASP A 25 3.58 12.52 8.11
CA ASP A 25 2.14 12.78 7.86
C ASP A 25 1.56 11.83 6.81
N CYS A 26 2.39 11.31 5.92
CA CYS A 26 1.96 10.41 4.86
C CYS A 26 3.01 9.32 4.62
N ILE A 27 2.55 8.07 4.61
CA ILE A 27 3.36 6.92 4.25
C ILE A 27 2.69 6.24 3.05
N LEU A 28 3.47 5.98 2.00
CA LEU A 28 3.03 5.26 0.81
C LEU A 28 3.81 3.96 0.69
N SER A 29 3.13 2.87 0.32
CA SER A 29 3.80 1.59 0.09
C SER A 29 3.22 0.84 -1.10
N ASN A 30 4.10 0.24 -1.89
CA ASN A 30 3.81 -0.81 -2.84
C ASN A 30 4.69 -2.00 -2.45
N PRO A 31 4.31 -2.75 -1.40
CA PRO A 31 5.15 -3.81 -0.88
C PRO A 31 5.26 -4.97 -1.87
N PRO A 32 6.36 -5.73 -1.87
CA PRO A 32 6.41 -6.98 -2.60
C PRO A 32 5.35 -7.92 -2.03
N TYR A 33 4.55 -8.53 -2.92
CA TYR A 33 3.45 -9.41 -2.54
C TYR A 33 3.97 -10.81 -2.28
N TYR A 34 4.58 -11.04 -1.13
CA TYR A 34 4.85 -12.37 -0.64
C TYR A 34 3.71 -12.79 0.27
N GLU A 35 2.78 -13.56 -0.30
CA GLU A 35 1.64 -14.12 0.42
C GLU A 35 2.14 -15.21 1.39
N GLU A 36 2.30 -14.86 2.65
CA GLU A 36 2.51 -15.87 3.70
C GLU A 36 1.26 -16.71 3.95
N ASP A 37 0.07 -16.20 3.57
CA ASP A 37 -1.21 -16.82 3.87
C ASP A 37 -1.91 -17.52 2.68
N VAL A 38 -1.34 -17.51 1.48
CA VAL A 38 -1.92 -18.17 0.30
C VAL A 38 -0.92 -19.16 -0.32
N LEU A 39 -0.30 -20.00 0.50
CA LEU A 39 0.65 -20.97 0.01
C LEU A 39 0.06 -22.36 -0.11
N PRO A 40 0.22 -23.02 -1.30
CA PRO A 40 0.21 -24.46 -1.29
C PRO A 40 1.42 -24.96 -0.47
N PRO A 41 1.24 -26.02 0.32
CA PRO A 41 2.27 -26.54 1.21
C PRO A 41 3.39 -27.23 0.40
N SER A 42 4.37 -26.49 -0.09
CA SER A 42 5.61 -27.06 -0.60
C SER A 42 6.78 -26.53 0.20
N VAL A 43 7.41 -27.44 0.92
CA VAL A 43 8.56 -27.23 1.84
C VAL A 43 9.71 -26.45 1.19
N ASN A 44 9.89 -26.55 -0.14
CA ASN A 44 10.98 -25.90 -0.88
C ASN A 44 10.84 -24.38 -1.02
N ARG A 45 9.63 -23.81 -0.89
CA ARG A 45 9.44 -22.34 -0.94
C ARG A 45 9.70 -21.64 0.40
N ALA A 46 9.52 -22.33 1.50
CA ALA A 46 9.87 -21.79 2.83
C ALA A 46 11.40 -21.63 2.98
N GLN A 47 12.17 -22.59 2.47
CA GLN A 47 13.64 -22.52 2.48
C GLN A 47 14.19 -21.44 1.55
N ALA A 48 13.61 -21.25 0.37
CA ALA A 48 14.01 -20.18 -0.56
C ALA A 48 13.79 -18.77 0.00
N ARG A 49 12.86 -18.59 0.97
CA ARG A 49 12.60 -17.32 1.64
C ARG A 49 13.60 -17.00 2.74
N HIS A 50 14.08 -18.00 3.45
CA HIS A 50 15.14 -17.82 4.44
C HIS A 50 16.51 -17.53 3.83
N THR A 51 16.73 -17.95 2.57
CA THR A 51 18.00 -17.73 1.83
C THR A 51 17.99 -16.50 0.93
N ALA A 52 16.80 -15.95 0.58
CA ALA A 52 16.67 -14.77 -0.29
C ALA A 52 16.25 -13.52 0.50
N GLY A 53 16.95 -13.17 1.58
CA GLY A 53 16.78 -11.93 2.35
C GLY A 53 15.30 -11.56 2.54
N GLY A 54 14.70 -11.96 3.64
CA GLY A 54 13.27 -11.89 3.95
C GLY A 54 12.59 -10.60 3.49
N GLY A 55 11.65 -10.72 2.54
CA GLY A 55 10.85 -9.60 2.10
C GLY A 55 10.04 -9.00 3.27
N LEU A 56 9.69 -7.73 3.17
CA LEU A 56 8.89 -7.02 4.17
C LEU A 56 7.49 -7.66 4.24
N THR A 57 7.20 -8.39 5.33
CA THR A 57 5.88 -8.99 5.57
C THR A 57 4.84 -7.90 5.86
N PHE A 58 3.55 -8.21 5.72
CA PHE A 58 2.49 -7.26 6.06
C PHE A 58 2.56 -6.81 7.52
N ASN A 59 2.85 -7.72 8.44
CA ASN A 59 3.02 -7.38 9.84
C ASN A 59 4.24 -6.48 10.08
N ALA A 60 5.35 -6.75 9.42
CA ALA A 60 6.54 -5.90 9.50
C ALA A 60 6.27 -4.51 8.91
N LEU A 61 5.57 -4.42 7.77
CA LEU A 61 5.14 -3.15 7.19
C LEU A 61 4.24 -2.37 8.14
N LEU A 62 3.21 -3.01 8.70
CA LEU A 62 2.29 -2.35 9.65
C LEU A 62 3.01 -1.90 10.91
N ARG A 63 3.99 -2.67 11.40
CA ARG A 63 4.86 -2.27 12.50
C ARG A 63 5.72 -1.05 12.14
N CYS A 64 6.31 -1.01 10.94
CA CYS A 64 7.02 0.18 10.46
C CYS A 64 6.07 1.40 10.44
N VAL A 65 4.87 1.25 9.89
CA VAL A 65 3.88 2.32 9.83
C VAL A 65 3.51 2.80 11.24
N SER A 66 3.28 1.89 12.19
CA SER A 66 2.93 2.27 13.57
C SER A 66 4.04 3.05 14.28
N LEU A 67 5.29 2.80 13.92
CA LEU A 67 6.45 3.52 14.46
C LEU A 67 6.70 4.86 13.78
N LEU A 68 6.34 5.00 12.50
CA LEU A 68 6.71 6.16 11.67
C LEU A 68 5.57 7.15 11.46
N LEU A 69 4.32 6.71 11.40
CA LEU A 69 3.19 7.59 11.15
C LEU A 69 2.93 8.50 12.36
N ASP A 70 2.59 9.75 12.10
CA ASP A 70 2.19 10.69 13.15
C ASP A 70 0.75 10.45 13.59
N TYR A 71 0.56 9.71 14.67
CA TYR A 71 -0.75 9.43 15.26
C TYR A 71 -1.40 10.65 15.94
N THR A 72 -0.66 11.71 16.18
CA THR A 72 -1.20 12.96 16.73
C THR A 72 -1.83 13.84 15.65
N ASN A 73 -1.40 13.67 14.40
CA ASN A 73 -1.93 14.38 13.25
C ASN A 73 -3.19 13.68 12.69
N LYS A 74 -4.38 14.27 12.91
CA LYS A 74 -5.64 13.76 12.35
C LYS A 74 -5.67 13.65 10.82
N LYS A 75 -4.75 14.35 10.13
CA LYS A 75 -4.60 14.29 8.68
C LYS A 75 -3.59 13.25 8.23
N ALA A 76 -2.91 12.57 9.13
CA ALA A 76 -1.95 11.53 8.78
C ALA A 76 -2.60 10.38 8.02
N ARG A 77 -1.89 9.87 7.00
CA ARG A 77 -2.40 8.82 6.08
C ARG A 77 -1.33 7.77 5.81
N PHE A 78 -1.79 6.53 5.82
CA PHE A 78 -1.03 5.42 5.26
C PHE A 78 -1.76 4.87 4.05
N CYS A 79 -1.12 4.88 2.89
CA CYS A 79 -1.69 4.38 1.65
C CYS A 79 -0.88 3.20 1.12
N VAL A 80 -1.58 2.15 0.70
CA VAL A 80 -0.94 0.93 0.20
C VAL A 80 -1.70 0.38 -0.99
N ILE A 81 -0.99 -0.17 -1.97
CA ILE A 81 -1.56 -0.95 -3.05
C ILE A 81 -1.36 -2.44 -2.77
N LEU A 82 -2.42 -3.24 -2.90
CA LEU A 82 -2.40 -4.67 -2.61
C LEU A 82 -3.19 -5.47 -3.65
N PRO A 83 -2.90 -6.79 -3.80
CA PRO A 83 -3.82 -7.71 -4.45
C PRO A 83 -5.16 -7.74 -3.70
N THR A 84 -6.26 -7.83 -4.44
CA THR A 84 -7.61 -7.89 -3.83
C THR A 84 -7.75 -9.04 -2.84
N ALA A 85 -7.16 -10.20 -3.14
CA ALA A 85 -7.19 -11.39 -2.28
C ALA A 85 -6.60 -11.14 -0.89
N ALA A 86 -5.55 -10.32 -0.80
CA ALA A 86 -4.86 -10.02 0.46
C ALA A 86 -5.53 -8.89 1.27
N SER A 87 -6.46 -8.14 0.65
CA SER A 87 -6.96 -6.88 1.23
C SER A 87 -7.71 -7.05 2.54
N THR A 88 -8.55 -8.07 2.67
CA THR A 88 -9.35 -8.32 3.89
C THR A 88 -8.45 -8.62 5.08
N HIS A 89 -7.50 -9.54 4.91
CA HIS A 89 -6.54 -9.88 5.96
C HIS A 89 -5.71 -8.66 6.37
N PHE A 90 -5.21 -7.90 5.38
CA PHE A 90 -4.44 -6.69 5.66
C PHE A 90 -5.24 -5.63 6.43
N ILE A 91 -6.52 -5.42 6.09
CA ILE A 91 -7.40 -4.47 6.79
C ILE A 91 -7.60 -4.90 8.25
N CYS A 92 -7.86 -6.18 8.50
CA CYS A 92 -7.98 -6.71 9.85
C CYS A 92 -6.67 -6.53 10.65
N SER A 93 -5.53 -6.83 10.03
CA SER A 93 -4.22 -6.65 10.68
C SER A 93 -3.94 -5.16 10.97
N ALA A 94 -4.29 -4.25 10.06
CA ALA A 94 -4.08 -2.81 10.24
C ALA A 94 -4.86 -2.26 11.44
N SER A 95 -6.05 -2.78 11.71
CA SER A 95 -6.86 -2.35 12.86
C SER A 95 -6.19 -2.64 14.21
N ILE A 96 -5.39 -3.71 14.30
CA ILE A 96 -4.61 -4.05 15.51
C ILE A 96 -3.56 -2.96 15.82
N TYR A 97 -3.07 -2.28 14.78
CA TYR A 97 -2.13 -1.15 14.91
C TYR A 97 -2.84 0.22 15.04
N GLY A 98 -4.15 0.24 15.32
CA GLY A 98 -4.91 1.48 15.49
C GLY A 98 -5.17 2.24 14.17
N LEU A 99 -5.09 1.55 13.03
CA LEU A 99 -5.32 2.12 11.71
C LEU A 99 -6.73 1.78 11.21
N SER A 100 -7.53 2.79 10.94
CA SER A 100 -8.88 2.66 10.38
C SER A 100 -8.85 2.86 8.88
N LEU A 101 -9.45 1.94 8.11
CA LEU A 101 -9.63 2.12 6.67
C LEU A 101 -10.63 3.26 6.42
N ILE A 102 -10.19 4.30 5.72
CA ILE A 102 -11.01 5.48 5.41
C ILE A 102 -11.32 5.62 3.92
N HIS A 103 -10.54 4.98 3.06
CA HIS A 103 -10.76 5.00 1.62
C HIS A 103 -10.28 3.70 0.97
N ARG A 104 -11.13 3.14 0.08
CA ARG A 104 -10.80 2.01 -0.77
C ARG A 104 -11.10 2.36 -2.22
N THR A 105 -10.14 2.12 -3.10
CA THR A 105 -10.33 2.20 -4.56
C THR A 105 -10.00 0.87 -5.20
N ASP A 106 -10.98 0.26 -5.82
CA ASP A 106 -10.81 -0.97 -6.59
C ASP A 106 -10.26 -0.64 -7.98
N ILE A 107 -9.14 -1.25 -8.35
CA ILE A 107 -8.49 -1.04 -9.65
C ILE A 107 -8.93 -2.14 -10.61
N VAL A 108 -9.62 -1.74 -11.69
CA VAL A 108 -10.12 -2.62 -12.73
C VAL A 108 -9.39 -2.30 -14.03
N THR A 109 -8.78 -3.30 -14.65
CA THR A 109 -8.03 -3.08 -15.89
C THR A 109 -8.93 -2.63 -17.04
N ARG A 110 -10.10 -3.27 -17.20
CA ARG A 110 -11.14 -2.94 -18.21
C ARG A 110 -12.52 -3.10 -17.57
N PRO A 111 -13.56 -2.44 -18.12
CA PRO A 111 -14.94 -2.68 -17.69
C PRO A 111 -15.25 -4.19 -17.67
N GLN A 112 -16.01 -4.64 -16.69
CA GLN A 112 -16.43 -6.04 -16.50
C GLN A 112 -15.29 -7.05 -16.17
N LYS A 113 -14.04 -6.62 -16.07
CA LYS A 113 -12.98 -7.50 -15.55
C LYS A 113 -12.97 -7.47 -14.03
N PRO A 114 -12.58 -8.58 -13.38
CA PRO A 114 -12.48 -8.61 -11.92
C PRO A 114 -11.42 -7.64 -11.42
N CYS A 115 -11.67 -7.06 -10.26
CA CYS A 115 -10.69 -6.26 -9.54
C CYS A 115 -9.53 -7.16 -9.06
N LYS A 116 -8.32 -6.84 -9.51
CA LYS A 116 -7.12 -7.59 -9.12
C LYS A 116 -6.28 -6.87 -8.06
N ARG A 117 -6.42 -5.55 -7.95
CA ARG A 117 -5.67 -4.72 -7.02
C ARG A 117 -6.57 -3.66 -6.40
N VAL A 118 -6.26 -3.30 -5.18
CA VAL A 118 -6.93 -2.24 -4.43
C VAL A 118 -5.92 -1.22 -3.94
N LEU A 119 -6.31 0.03 -3.94
CA LEU A 119 -5.64 1.09 -3.18
C LEU A 119 -6.42 1.26 -1.88
N LEU A 120 -5.71 1.14 -0.76
CA LEU A 120 -6.27 1.32 0.57
C LEU A 120 -5.61 2.53 1.23
N CYS A 121 -6.42 3.38 1.84
CA CYS A 121 -5.94 4.51 2.62
C CYS A 121 -6.45 4.37 4.05
N PHE A 122 -5.52 4.39 4.99
CA PHE A 122 -5.78 4.29 6.42
C PHE A 122 -5.48 5.61 7.13
N SER A 123 -6.12 5.80 8.27
CA SER A 123 -5.88 6.93 9.17
C SER A 123 -5.88 6.45 10.62
N PRO A 124 -5.07 7.06 11.51
CA PRO A 124 -5.21 6.88 12.96
C PRO A 124 -6.57 7.36 13.49
N THR A 125 -7.19 8.31 12.78
CA THR A 125 -8.51 8.85 13.15
C THR A 125 -9.58 8.20 12.30
N PRO A 126 -10.52 7.44 12.90
CA PRO A 126 -11.64 6.84 12.17
C PRO A 126 -12.50 7.87 11.47
N SER A 127 -13.00 7.53 10.29
CA SER A 127 -14.00 8.29 9.55
C SER A 127 -14.85 7.35 8.69
N SER A 128 -15.92 7.88 8.08
CA SER A 128 -16.73 7.09 7.14
C SER A 128 -15.88 6.59 5.97
N LEU A 129 -16.02 5.31 5.63
CA LEU A 129 -15.33 4.69 4.51
C LEU A 129 -15.84 5.28 3.18
N LYS A 130 -14.92 5.80 2.38
CA LYS A 130 -15.16 6.18 0.99
C LYS A 130 -14.78 5.02 0.09
N TYR A 131 -15.62 4.71 -0.88
CA TYR A 131 -15.37 3.64 -1.86
C TYR A 131 -15.41 4.20 -3.27
N ASN A 132 -14.41 3.86 -4.07
CA ASN A 132 -14.32 4.22 -5.48
C ASN A 132 -13.88 3.02 -6.32
N GLN A 133 -14.11 3.13 -7.64
CA GLN A 133 -13.55 2.23 -8.62
C GLN A 133 -12.76 3.04 -9.66
N LEU A 134 -11.59 2.58 -10.02
CA LEU A 134 -10.75 3.13 -11.08
C LEU A 134 -10.63 2.12 -12.22
N VAL A 135 -11.17 2.47 -13.37
CA VAL A 135 -11.00 1.70 -14.60
C VAL A 135 -9.79 2.27 -15.36
N LEU A 136 -8.82 1.43 -15.72
CA LEU A 136 -7.59 1.88 -16.38
C LEU A 136 -7.76 2.07 -17.88
N ILE A 137 -8.45 1.12 -18.54
CA ILE A 137 -8.62 1.05 -19.98
C ILE A 137 -10.12 1.12 -20.31
N ASP A 138 -10.50 1.98 -21.22
CA ASP A 138 -11.88 2.14 -21.66
C ASP A 138 -12.34 1.01 -22.61
N LYS A 139 -13.58 1.10 -23.08
CA LYS A 139 -14.18 0.14 -24.02
C LYS A 139 -13.46 0.09 -25.38
N ASN A 140 -12.80 1.18 -25.77
CA ASN A 140 -12.10 1.34 -27.05
C ASN A 140 -10.63 0.91 -26.98
N GLY A 141 -10.15 0.46 -25.80
CA GLY A 141 -8.78 0.01 -25.59
C GLY A 141 -7.79 1.14 -25.27
N GLY A 142 -8.24 2.38 -25.16
CA GLY A 142 -7.45 3.53 -24.71
C GLY A 142 -7.45 3.68 -23.19
N ARG A 143 -6.61 4.57 -22.67
CA ARG A 143 -6.67 4.96 -21.26
C ARG A 143 -8.02 5.59 -20.96
N SER A 144 -8.69 5.17 -19.89
CA SER A 144 -9.96 5.78 -19.50
C SER A 144 -9.79 7.27 -19.19
N GLU A 145 -10.86 8.04 -19.33
CA GLU A 145 -10.84 9.46 -19.00
C GLU A 145 -10.51 9.70 -17.51
N GLN A 146 -11.10 8.88 -16.63
CA GLN A 146 -10.81 8.91 -15.21
C GLN A 146 -9.32 8.71 -14.91
N TYR A 147 -8.68 7.73 -15.57
CA TYR A 147 -7.26 7.46 -15.39
C TYR A 147 -6.39 8.58 -16.01
N ARG A 148 -6.77 9.09 -17.18
CA ARG A 148 -6.07 10.24 -17.81
C ARG A 148 -6.10 11.47 -16.91
N THR A 149 -7.28 11.80 -16.35
CA THR A 149 -7.46 12.95 -15.46
C THR A 149 -6.60 12.81 -14.20
N LEU A 150 -6.57 11.60 -13.61
CA LEU A 150 -5.78 11.31 -12.42
C LEU A 150 -4.27 11.50 -12.66
N CYS A 151 -3.79 11.12 -13.85
CA CYS A 151 -2.37 11.06 -14.16
C CYS A 151 -1.86 12.22 -15.04
N LYS A 152 -2.71 13.18 -15.41
CA LYS A 152 -2.39 14.23 -16.40
C LYS A 152 -1.12 15.02 -16.09
N ASP A 153 -0.84 15.22 -14.81
CA ASP A 153 0.30 16.02 -14.35
C ASP A 153 1.60 15.20 -14.18
N PHE A 154 1.51 13.85 -14.31
CA PHE A 154 2.62 12.92 -14.11
C PHE A 154 3.18 12.34 -15.40
N TYR A 155 2.43 12.38 -16.49
CA TYR A 155 2.92 11.91 -17.78
C TYR A 155 3.48 13.08 -18.60
N ILE A 156 4.69 12.89 -19.11
CA ILE A 156 5.30 13.79 -20.11
C ILE A 156 4.42 13.71 -21.37
N LYS A 157 4.02 14.86 -21.89
CA LYS A 157 3.25 14.99 -23.14
C LYS A 157 4.13 14.71 -24.33
#